data_44a5c43cefcc8981006bf44b89948c17
#
_entry.id   44a5c43cefcc8981006bf44b89948c17
#
_cell.length_a   1.000
_cell.length_b   1.000
_cell.length_c   1.000
_cell.angle_alpha   90.00
_cell.angle_beta   90.00
_cell.angle_gamma   90.00
#
_symmetry.space_group_name_H-M   'P 1'
#
loop_
_entity.id
_entity.type
_entity.pdbx_description
1 polymer ?
#
loop_
_entity_poly.entity_id
_entity_poly.type
_entity_poly.pdbx_seq_one_letter_code
_entity_poly.pdbx_strand_id
1 'polypeptide(L)'
;MDVTTDTFERDVIERSRELPVVVDFWAAWCYPCRILGPALEAEVKKRAGRLELVKVDVDAEPELSVRYRIQGIPTVKVFRDGEPVNGFVGAYPASVIGELFDEQVLAKAAEQRAAEASAQ
;
A
#
# COMPACT_ATOMS: atom_id res chain seq x y z
N MET A 1 2.12 -10.26 1.23
CA MET A 1 1.40 -11.12 0.26
C MET A 1 1.70 -10.63 -1.15
N ASP A 2 2.01 -11.53 -2.04
CA ASP A 2 2.26 -11.15 -3.43
C ASP A 2 0.94 -11.02 -4.19
N VAL A 3 0.83 -9.99 -5.02
CA VAL A 3 -0.36 -9.70 -5.78
C VAL A 3 0.00 -9.65 -7.26
N THR A 4 -0.86 -10.25 -8.09
CA THR A 4 -0.70 -10.27 -9.53
C THR A 4 -1.73 -9.37 -10.20
N THR A 5 -1.58 -9.18 -11.51
CA THR A 5 -2.57 -8.44 -12.29
C THR A 5 -3.97 -9.06 -12.13
N ASP A 6 -4.04 -10.38 -12.08
CA ASP A 6 -5.33 -11.10 -11.96
C ASP A 6 -5.97 -10.97 -10.56
N THR A 7 -5.17 -10.79 -9.51
CA THR A 7 -5.69 -10.71 -8.14
C THR A 7 -5.79 -9.28 -7.62
N PHE A 8 -5.28 -8.31 -8.36
CA PHE A 8 -5.18 -6.92 -7.90
C PHE A 8 -6.55 -6.31 -7.56
N GLU A 9 -7.55 -6.55 -8.39
CA GLU A 9 -8.89 -6.02 -8.15
C GLU A 9 -9.44 -6.47 -6.80
N ARG A 10 -9.34 -7.76 -6.49
CA ARG A 10 -9.82 -8.32 -5.23
C ARG A 10 -8.97 -7.89 -4.05
N ASP A 11 -7.64 -8.06 -4.17
CA ASP A 11 -6.73 -7.95 -3.03
C ASP A 11 -6.31 -6.52 -2.72
N VAL A 12 -6.47 -5.59 -3.65
CA VAL A 12 -6.13 -4.18 -3.45
C VAL A 12 -7.37 -3.29 -3.58
N ILE A 13 -8.02 -3.29 -4.74
CA ILE A 13 -9.10 -2.34 -5.00
C ILE A 13 -10.28 -2.58 -4.05
N GLU A 14 -10.82 -3.78 -4.04
CA GLU A 14 -11.96 -4.12 -3.17
C GLU A 14 -11.55 -4.10 -1.70
N ARG A 15 -10.40 -4.67 -1.39
CA ARG A 15 -9.93 -4.72 0.00
C ARG A 15 -9.69 -3.33 0.58
N SER A 16 -9.26 -2.37 -0.23
CA SER A 16 -9.02 -1.00 0.22
C SER A 16 -10.28 -0.24 0.63
N ARG A 17 -11.45 -0.81 0.36
CA ARG A 17 -12.73 -0.26 0.86
C ARG A 17 -12.92 -0.56 2.33
N GLU A 18 -12.27 -1.61 2.83
CA GLU A 18 -12.38 -2.02 4.24
C GLU A 18 -11.27 -1.43 5.10
N LEU A 19 -10.04 -1.39 4.57
CA LEU A 19 -8.88 -0.84 5.27
C LEU A 19 -7.84 -0.37 4.24
N PRO A 20 -6.90 0.52 4.62
CA PRO A 20 -5.85 0.94 3.68
C PRO A 20 -4.98 -0.24 3.28
N VAL A 21 -4.67 -0.33 1.99
CA VAL A 21 -3.78 -1.34 1.44
C VAL A 21 -2.51 -0.65 0.92
N VAL A 22 -1.38 -1.03 1.49
CA VAL A 22 -0.06 -0.53 1.10
C VAL A 22 0.47 -1.46 0.02
N VAL A 23 0.76 -0.91 -1.16
CA VAL A 23 1.29 -1.66 -2.29
C VAL A 23 2.76 -1.30 -2.50
N ASP A 24 3.62 -2.29 -2.38
CA ASP A 24 5.07 -2.16 -2.59
C ASP A 24 5.42 -2.67 -3.98
N PHE A 25 5.70 -1.74 -4.90
CA PHE A 25 6.19 -2.08 -6.24
C PHE A 25 7.71 -2.26 -6.17
N TRP A 26 8.16 -3.47 -6.41
CA TRP A 26 9.54 -3.89 -6.18
C TRP A 26 10.06 -4.81 -7.29
N ALA A 27 11.34 -5.11 -7.25
CA ALA A 27 11.96 -6.16 -8.08
C ALA A 27 13.09 -6.83 -7.30
N ALA A 28 13.36 -8.09 -7.64
CA ALA A 28 14.38 -8.88 -6.94
C ALA A 28 15.79 -8.30 -7.11
N TRP A 29 16.07 -7.64 -8.23
CA TRP A 29 17.40 -7.02 -8.51
C TRP A 29 17.58 -5.67 -7.85
N CYS A 30 16.53 -5.11 -7.25
CA CYS A 30 16.55 -3.77 -6.69
C CYS A 30 17.02 -3.81 -5.24
N TYR A 31 18.24 -3.33 -5.00
CA TYR A 31 18.82 -3.32 -3.66
C TYR A 31 18.01 -2.48 -2.66
N PRO A 32 17.64 -1.22 -2.96
CA PRO A 32 16.81 -0.44 -2.04
C PRO A 32 15.47 -1.09 -1.71
N CYS A 33 14.88 -1.83 -2.65
CA CYS A 33 13.65 -2.58 -2.40
C CYS A 33 13.83 -3.63 -1.31
N ARG A 34 14.99 -4.28 -1.29
CA ARG A 34 15.32 -5.33 -0.33
C ARG A 34 15.55 -4.79 1.07
N ILE A 35 15.86 -3.51 1.19
CA ILE A 35 15.99 -2.81 2.46
C ILE A 35 14.62 -2.30 2.91
N LEU A 36 13.86 -1.72 2.00
CA LEU A 36 12.55 -1.15 2.32
C LEU A 36 11.52 -2.20 2.70
N GLY A 37 11.51 -3.35 2.03
CA GLY A 37 10.51 -4.41 2.27
C GLY A 37 10.38 -4.78 3.74
N PRO A 38 11.46 -5.17 4.42
CA PRO A 38 11.41 -5.49 5.84
C PRO A 38 10.95 -4.32 6.72
N ALA A 39 11.31 -3.10 6.37
CA ALA A 39 10.88 -1.91 7.10
C ALA A 39 9.37 -1.70 6.98
N LEU A 40 8.81 -1.88 5.77
CA LEU A 40 7.36 -1.82 5.56
C LEU A 40 6.64 -2.90 6.37
N GLU A 41 7.15 -4.12 6.32
CA GLU A 41 6.57 -5.25 7.06
C GLU A 41 6.53 -4.97 8.56
N ALA A 42 7.61 -4.43 9.11
CA ALA A 42 7.68 -4.11 10.53
C ALA A 42 6.67 -3.03 10.92
N GLU A 43 6.53 -1.98 10.11
CA GLU A 43 5.59 -0.89 10.40
C GLU A 43 4.13 -1.33 10.26
N VAL A 44 3.84 -2.19 9.30
CA VAL A 44 2.49 -2.78 9.15
C VAL A 44 2.18 -3.66 10.35
N LYS A 45 3.13 -4.46 10.80
CA LYS A 45 2.95 -5.35 11.95
C LYS A 45 2.60 -4.59 13.22
N LYS A 46 3.18 -3.41 13.43
CA LYS A 46 2.85 -2.55 14.57
C LYS A 46 1.39 -2.09 14.55
N ARG A 47 0.76 -2.13 13.38
CA ARG A 47 -0.61 -1.66 13.15
C ARG A 47 -1.50 -2.79 12.65
N ALA A 48 -1.26 -4.00 13.14
CA ALA A 48 -1.94 -5.21 12.68
C ALA A 48 -3.47 -5.05 12.70
N GLY A 49 -4.11 -5.43 11.61
CA GLY A 49 -5.56 -5.33 11.45
C GLY A 49 -6.07 -3.96 11.01
N ARG A 50 -5.22 -2.95 10.95
CA ARG A 50 -5.64 -1.58 10.57
C ARG A 50 -5.21 -1.20 9.16
N LEU A 51 -4.24 -1.90 8.61
CA LEU A 51 -3.84 -1.81 7.21
C LEU A 51 -3.15 -3.09 6.78
N GLU A 52 -3.02 -3.28 5.48
CA GLU A 52 -2.37 -4.45 4.91
C GLU A 52 -1.25 -4.05 3.98
N LEU A 53 -0.26 -4.94 3.83
CA LEU A 53 0.83 -4.79 2.89
C LEU A 53 0.74 -5.88 1.83
N VAL A 54 0.79 -5.46 0.58
CA VAL A 54 0.92 -6.38 -0.56
C VAL A 54 2.10 -5.97 -1.42
N LYS A 55 2.64 -6.90 -2.17
CA LYS A 55 3.81 -6.69 -3.02
C LYS A 55 3.47 -6.97 -4.48
N VAL A 56 3.93 -6.10 -5.36
CA VAL A 56 3.83 -6.27 -6.80
C VAL A 56 5.23 -6.30 -7.39
N ASP A 57 5.61 -7.43 -7.97
CA ASP A 57 6.86 -7.59 -8.70
C ASP A 57 6.70 -6.94 -10.07
N VAL A 58 7.39 -5.83 -10.30
CA VAL A 58 7.22 -5.07 -11.55
C VAL A 58 7.67 -5.82 -12.79
N ASP A 59 8.58 -6.77 -12.64
CA ASP A 59 9.03 -7.59 -13.77
C ASP A 59 8.00 -8.66 -14.14
N ALA A 60 7.31 -9.21 -13.13
CA ALA A 60 6.28 -10.23 -13.35
C ALA A 60 4.93 -9.61 -13.75
N GLU A 61 4.65 -8.37 -13.30
CA GLU A 61 3.36 -7.71 -13.50
C GLU A 61 3.50 -6.37 -14.24
N PRO A 62 3.96 -6.38 -15.49
CA PRO A 62 4.21 -5.12 -16.22
C PRO A 62 2.94 -4.29 -16.44
N GLU A 63 1.77 -4.92 -16.55
CA GLU A 63 0.51 -4.19 -16.73
C GLU A 63 0.18 -3.28 -15.55
N LEU A 64 0.47 -3.73 -14.32
CA LEU A 64 0.25 -2.93 -13.13
C LEU A 64 1.20 -1.74 -13.09
N SER A 65 2.45 -1.95 -13.50
CA SER A 65 3.45 -0.88 -13.57
C SER A 65 3.03 0.21 -14.54
N VAL A 66 2.49 -0.16 -15.69
CA VAL A 66 1.99 0.79 -16.69
C VAL A 66 0.76 1.51 -16.16
N ARG A 67 -0.19 0.77 -15.58
CA ARG A 67 -1.44 1.34 -15.06
C ARG A 67 -1.18 2.43 -14.01
N TYR A 68 -0.23 2.19 -13.11
CA TYR A 68 0.06 3.14 -12.04
C TYR A 68 1.31 3.99 -12.29
N ARG A 69 1.82 3.97 -13.53
CA ARG A 69 2.93 4.83 -13.99
C ARG A 69 4.17 4.70 -13.12
N ILE A 70 4.55 3.46 -12.81
CA ILE A 70 5.72 3.20 -12.01
C ILE A 70 6.96 3.44 -12.86
N GLN A 71 7.76 4.46 -12.52
CA GLN A 71 8.97 4.83 -13.25
C GLN A 71 10.23 4.49 -12.49
N GLY A 72 10.16 4.44 -11.18
CA GLY A 72 11.29 4.10 -10.32
C GLY A 72 10.85 3.16 -9.23
N ILE A 73 11.76 2.36 -8.71
CA ILE A 73 11.49 1.44 -7.61
C ILE A 73 12.56 1.57 -6.53
N PRO A 74 12.18 1.33 -5.26
CA PRO A 74 10.84 0.98 -4.82
C PRO A 74 9.86 2.15 -4.95
N THR A 75 8.63 1.84 -5.30
CA THR A 75 7.51 2.79 -5.22
C THR A 75 6.47 2.19 -4.31
N VAL A 76 6.03 2.95 -3.33
CA VAL A 76 4.97 2.55 -2.42
C VAL A 76 3.75 3.41 -2.69
N LYS A 77 2.59 2.78 -2.83
CA LYS A 77 1.32 3.48 -2.97
C LYS A 77 0.34 2.95 -1.94
N VAL A 78 -0.37 3.84 -1.28
CA VAL A 78 -1.41 3.47 -0.33
C VAL A 78 -2.76 3.64 -1.01
N PHE A 79 -3.55 2.57 -1.03
CA PHE A 79 -4.90 2.56 -1.61
C PHE A 79 -5.93 2.66 -0.50
N ARG A 80 -6.92 3.50 -0.73
CA ARG A 80 -8.08 3.64 0.14
C ARG A 80 -9.30 3.89 -0.75
N ASP A 81 -10.34 3.08 -0.55
CA ASP A 81 -11.58 3.15 -1.34
C ASP A 81 -11.34 3.01 -2.86
N GLY A 82 -10.43 2.12 -3.22
CA GLY A 82 -10.13 1.78 -4.61
C GLY A 82 -9.13 2.71 -5.32
N GLU A 83 -8.66 3.76 -4.66
CA GLU A 83 -7.80 4.78 -5.27
C GLU A 83 -6.47 4.91 -4.54
N PRO A 84 -5.37 5.16 -5.28
CA PRO A 84 -4.11 5.52 -4.63
C PRO A 84 -4.23 6.94 -4.07
N VAL A 85 -4.10 7.06 -2.76
CA VAL A 85 -4.30 8.34 -2.06
C VAL A 85 -3.02 8.96 -1.55
N ASN A 86 -1.96 8.17 -1.39
CA ASN A 86 -0.67 8.64 -0.94
C ASN A 86 0.42 7.65 -1.35
N GLY A 87 1.66 8.01 -1.11
CA GLY A 87 2.79 7.13 -1.41
C GLY A 87 4.12 7.86 -1.45
N PHE A 88 5.14 7.13 -1.85
CA PHE A 88 6.50 7.69 -2.02
C PHE A 88 7.33 6.81 -2.94
N VAL A 89 8.44 7.36 -3.42
CA VAL A 89 9.42 6.65 -4.24
C VAL A 89 10.75 6.64 -3.47
N GLY A 90 11.37 5.47 -3.40
CA GLY A 90 12.66 5.30 -2.72
C GLY A 90 12.52 4.67 -1.33
N ALA A 91 13.66 4.35 -0.73
CA ALA A 91 13.71 3.67 0.57
C ALA A 91 13.65 4.70 1.70
N TYR A 92 12.46 5.08 2.08
CA TYR A 92 12.24 6.04 3.16
C TYR A 92 12.52 5.40 4.53
N PRO A 93 12.94 6.19 5.53
CA PRO A 93 13.18 5.67 6.88
C PRO A 93 11.90 5.29 7.59
N ALA A 94 12.03 4.38 8.57
CA ALA A 94 10.89 3.82 9.31
C ALA A 94 10.00 4.89 9.95
N SER A 95 10.60 5.98 10.45
CA SER A 95 9.82 7.06 11.09
C SER A 95 8.85 7.74 10.10
N VAL A 96 9.31 7.96 8.87
CA VAL A 96 8.48 8.57 7.82
C VAL A 96 7.39 7.59 7.37
N ILE A 97 7.75 6.32 7.21
CA ILE A 97 6.78 5.26 6.87
C ILE A 97 5.69 5.19 7.95
N GLY A 98 6.08 5.20 9.22
CA GLY A 98 5.14 5.13 10.33
C GLY A 98 4.17 6.30 10.36
N GLU A 99 4.65 7.52 10.11
CA GLU A 99 3.80 8.71 10.02
C GLU A 99 2.76 8.57 8.91
N LEU A 100 3.20 8.13 7.73
CA LEU A 100 2.30 7.93 6.59
C LEU A 100 1.23 6.89 6.94
N PHE A 101 1.63 5.77 7.52
CA PHE A 101 0.68 4.71 7.87
C PHE A 101 -0.33 5.16 8.91
N ASP A 102 0.11 5.90 9.93
CA ASP A 102 -0.79 6.44 10.94
C ASP A 102 -1.82 7.40 10.34
N GLU A 103 -1.40 8.26 9.42
CA GLU A 103 -2.31 9.15 8.71
C GLU A 103 -3.39 8.39 7.96
N GLN A 104 -3.01 7.31 7.28
CA GLN A 104 -3.96 6.52 6.48
C GLN A 104 -4.92 5.73 7.35
N VAL A 105 -4.44 5.19 8.46
CA VAL A 105 -5.29 4.49 9.43
C VAL A 105 -6.33 5.45 10.01
N LEU A 106 -5.89 6.65 10.40
CA LEU A 106 -6.78 7.68 10.93
C LEU A 106 -7.80 8.17 9.89
N ALA A 107 -7.36 8.36 8.65
CA ALA A 107 -8.24 8.79 7.57
C ALA A 107 -9.34 7.75 7.31
N LYS A 108 -8.99 6.47 7.28
CA LYS A 108 -9.96 5.40 7.06
C LYS A 108 -10.95 5.31 8.23
N ALA A 109 -10.48 5.42 9.44
CA ALA A 109 -11.35 5.41 10.63
C ALA A 109 -12.34 6.58 10.59
N ALA A 110 -11.89 7.77 10.17
CA ALA A 110 -12.76 8.94 10.04
C ALA A 110 -13.84 8.72 8.97
N GLU A 111 -13.48 8.13 7.83
CA GLU A 111 -14.44 7.78 6.77
C GLU A 111 -15.51 6.83 7.28
N GLN A 112 -15.12 5.80 8.04
CA GLN A 112 -16.04 4.81 8.58
C GLN A 112 -17.01 5.43 9.58
N ARG A 113 -16.51 6.32 10.45
CA ARG A 113 -17.38 7.05 11.38
C ARG A 113 -18.38 7.96 10.65
N ALA A 114 -17.92 8.64 9.61
CA ALA A 114 -18.79 9.49 8.80
C ALA A 114 -19.87 8.68 8.08
N ALA A 115 -19.53 7.51 7.56
CA ALA A 115 -20.48 6.61 6.90
C ALA A 115 -21.52 6.09 7.89
N GLU A 116 -21.11 5.73 9.10
CA GLU A 116 -22.03 5.29 10.16
C GLU A 116 -22.99 6.41 10.58
N ALA A 117 -22.49 7.63 10.74
CA ALA A 117 -23.31 8.78 11.07
C ALA A 117 -24.33 9.09 9.98
N SER A 118 -23.95 8.95 8.71
CA SER A 118 -24.83 9.18 7.56
C SER A 118 -25.91 8.12 7.43
N ALA A 119 -25.67 6.91 7.94
CA ALA A 119 -26.63 5.80 7.87
C ALA A 119 -27.77 5.93 8.90
N GLN A 120 -27.64 6.81 9.84
CA GLN A 120 -28.65 7.09 10.86
C GLN A 120 -29.59 8.22 10.39
#